data_3cbc5497e890f0a3435f092ea2517387
#
_entry.id   3cbc5497e890f0a3435f092ea2517387
#
_cell.length_a   1.000
_cell.length_b   1.000
_cell.length_c   1.000
_cell.angle_alpha   90.00
_cell.angle_beta   90.00
_cell.angle_gamma   90.00
#
_symmetry.space_group_name_H-M   'P 1'
#
loop_
_entity.id
_entity.type
_entity.pdbx_description
1 polymer ?
#
loop_
_entity_poly.entity_id
_entity_poly.type
_entity_poly.pdbx_seq_one_letter_code
_entity_poly.pdbx_strand_id
1 'polypeptide(L)'
;VVPYHKLELEPSCMVFHYGQEMFEGLKAYKSEDGRILLFRPDKNFERANRSNRRLCIPEIPEDVFIEGIKTVVSVDRDWIPTKPGTSLYVRPFVIATDPFLGVRPSYTYKFMVILSPVGAYYESGLDPVKIWIEDEYVRAVKGGIGEAKTGGNYVASLASQVKAHDEGYSQVLWLDGVHRRYIEEVGAMNIFFKINGTVVTPELNGSILPGVTRDSVIALCRQWGVPVEEKRISVEEVVAAAESGAMEECFGTGTAAVISPVGELRYEESRMTIGGGEIGELTQKLYDTITGIQLGRQEGPAGWSVEVR
;
A
#
# COMPACT_ATOMS: atom_id res chain seq x y z
N VAL A 1 -26.33 2.08 -6.47
CA VAL A 1 -25.95 1.07 -5.47
C VAL A 1 -26.93 -0.09 -5.57
N VAL A 2 -26.44 -1.31 -5.46
CA VAL A 2 -27.24 -2.54 -5.47
C VAL A 2 -26.81 -3.42 -4.29
N PRO A 3 -27.67 -4.33 -3.80
CA PRO A 3 -27.27 -5.31 -2.78
C PRO A 3 -26.09 -6.15 -3.27
N TYR A 4 -25.23 -6.60 -2.33
CA TYR A 4 -24.11 -7.50 -2.65
C TYR A 4 -24.65 -8.80 -3.28
N HIS A 5 -24.15 -9.15 -4.46
CA HIS A 5 -24.55 -10.34 -5.21
C HIS A 5 -23.38 -10.91 -6.02
N LYS A 6 -23.54 -12.15 -6.51
CA LYS A 6 -22.57 -12.77 -7.43
C LYS A 6 -22.53 -12.02 -8.77
N LEU A 7 -21.34 -11.90 -9.34
CA LEU A 7 -21.19 -11.40 -10.70
C LEU A 7 -21.42 -12.54 -11.70
N GLU A 8 -22.25 -12.29 -12.72
CA GLU A 8 -22.42 -13.20 -13.84
C GLU A 8 -21.49 -12.72 -14.97
N LEU A 9 -20.53 -13.56 -15.33
CA LEU A 9 -19.54 -13.30 -16.37
C LEU A 9 -19.39 -14.53 -17.25
N GLU A 10 -19.17 -14.31 -18.55
CA GLU A 10 -18.86 -15.39 -19.49
C GLU A 10 -17.51 -16.05 -19.13
N PRO A 11 -17.38 -17.39 -19.28
CA PRO A 11 -16.10 -18.07 -19.00
C PRO A 11 -14.93 -17.55 -19.85
N SER A 12 -15.19 -17.01 -21.03
CA SER A 12 -14.20 -16.38 -21.92
C SER A 12 -13.91 -14.91 -21.60
N CYS A 13 -14.44 -14.38 -20.51
CA CYS A 13 -14.22 -12.99 -20.08
C CYS A 13 -12.72 -12.71 -19.90
N MET A 14 -12.22 -11.65 -20.53
CA MET A 14 -10.79 -11.38 -20.66
C MET A 14 -10.06 -11.26 -19.32
N VAL A 15 -10.73 -10.78 -18.28
CA VAL A 15 -10.11 -10.67 -16.94
C VAL A 15 -9.61 -12.03 -16.41
N PHE A 16 -10.32 -13.13 -16.71
CA PHE A 16 -9.94 -14.47 -16.23
C PHE A 16 -8.67 -15.02 -16.90
N HIS A 17 -8.36 -14.55 -18.12
CA HIS A 17 -7.27 -15.11 -18.94
C HIS A 17 -6.05 -14.20 -19.00
N TYR A 18 -6.25 -12.88 -18.97
CA TYR A 18 -5.18 -11.90 -19.17
C TYR A 18 -5.00 -10.95 -18.01
N GLY A 19 -5.82 -11.05 -16.94
CA GLY A 19 -5.70 -10.23 -15.75
C GLY A 19 -5.77 -8.74 -16.04
N GLN A 20 -6.51 -8.31 -17.09
CA GLN A 20 -6.68 -6.89 -17.37
C GLN A 20 -7.69 -6.31 -16.37
N GLU A 21 -7.17 -5.87 -15.25
CA GLU A 21 -7.91 -5.32 -14.13
C GLU A 21 -7.06 -4.29 -13.38
N MET A 22 -7.71 -3.40 -12.65
CA MET A 22 -7.10 -2.44 -11.74
C MET A 22 -7.90 -2.41 -10.45
N PHE A 23 -7.23 -2.24 -9.32
CA PHE A 23 -7.92 -2.02 -8.06
C PHE A 23 -7.29 -0.90 -7.24
N GLU A 24 -8.08 -0.35 -6.35
CA GLU A 24 -7.65 0.61 -5.35
C GLU A 24 -7.98 0.12 -3.93
N GLY A 25 -7.40 0.78 -2.95
CA GLY A 25 -7.66 0.49 -1.56
C GLY A 25 -7.52 1.75 -0.73
N LEU A 26 -8.59 2.12 -0.06
CA LEU A 26 -8.64 3.17 0.95
C LEU A 26 -9.53 2.71 2.09
N LYS A 27 -9.68 3.53 3.12
CA LYS A 27 -10.48 3.20 4.29
C LYS A 27 -11.41 4.35 4.63
N ALA A 28 -12.62 4.01 5.11
CA ALA A 28 -13.53 4.94 5.75
C ALA A 28 -13.46 4.75 7.26
N TYR A 29 -13.42 5.85 7.98
CA TYR A 29 -13.28 5.90 9.43
C TYR A 29 -14.45 6.65 10.03
N LYS A 30 -14.92 6.23 11.20
CA LYS A 30 -15.92 6.96 11.98
C LYS A 30 -15.21 7.69 13.12
N SER A 31 -15.25 9.01 13.09
CA SER A 31 -14.70 9.87 14.15
C SER A 31 -15.57 9.85 15.42
N GLU A 32 -15.03 10.30 16.54
CA GLU A 32 -15.73 10.35 17.83
C GLU A 32 -16.95 11.26 17.81
N ASP A 33 -16.96 12.30 16.98
CA ASP A 33 -18.10 13.21 16.74
C ASP A 33 -19.12 12.67 15.72
N GLY A 34 -18.90 11.44 15.21
CA GLY A 34 -19.80 10.74 14.32
C GLY A 34 -19.65 11.05 12.82
N ARG A 35 -18.70 11.91 12.43
CA ARG A 35 -18.37 12.13 11.00
C ARG A 35 -17.76 10.86 10.40
N ILE A 36 -17.97 10.68 9.11
CA ILE A 36 -17.33 9.62 8.33
C ILE A 36 -16.28 10.27 7.46
N LEU A 37 -15.04 9.80 7.57
CA LEU A 37 -13.88 10.42 6.95
C LEU A 37 -13.19 9.43 6.00
N LEU A 38 -12.80 9.94 4.83
CA LEU A 38 -11.88 9.29 3.89
C LEU A 38 -10.53 10.01 3.95
N PHE A 39 -9.44 9.26 3.87
CA PHE A 39 -8.09 9.82 3.88
C PHE A 39 -7.54 9.91 2.46
N ARG A 40 -7.37 11.15 1.94
CA ARG A 40 -6.76 11.47 0.64
C ARG A 40 -7.34 10.66 -0.55
N PRO A 41 -8.67 10.59 -0.71
CA PRO A 41 -9.28 9.82 -1.82
C PRO A 41 -8.94 10.38 -3.20
N ASP A 42 -8.57 11.66 -3.32
CA ASP A 42 -8.03 12.31 -4.51
C ASP A 42 -6.77 11.58 -5.03
N LYS A 43 -5.86 11.21 -4.13
CA LYS A 43 -4.63 10.48 -4.50
C LYS A 43 -4.91 9.04 -4.94
N ASN A 44 -5.93 8.41 -4.39
CA ASN A 44 -6.40 7.12 -4.90
C ASN A 44 -7.00 7.27 -6.30
N PHE A 45 -7.80 8.30 -6.55
CA PHE A 45 -8.34 8.60 -7.87
C PHE A 45 -7.23 8.83 -8.92
N GLU A 46 -6.28 9.71 -8.63
CA GLU A 46 -5.14 9.98 -9.53
C GLU A 46 -4.36 8.70 -9.85
N ARG A 47 -4.11 7.85 -8.84
CA ARG A 47 -3.38 6.59 -8.99
C ARG A 47 -4.18 5.54 -9.75
N ALA A 48 -5.49 5.45 -9.53
CA ALA A 48 -6.39 4.59 -10.29
C ALA A 48 -6.27 4.87 -11.79
N ASN A 49 -6.37 6.14 -12.19
CA ASN A 49 -6.26 6.50 -13.60
C ASN A 49 -4.84 6.39 -14.17
N ARG A 50 -3.80 6.55 -13.36
CA ARG A 50 -2.44 6.20 -13.76
C ARG A 50 -2.31 4.71 -14.06
N SER A 51 -2.86 3.85 -13.19
CA SER A 51 -2.90 2.40 -13.42
C SER A 51 -3.73 2.04 -14.66
N ASN A 52 -4.90 2.66 -14.83
CA ASN A 52 -5.76 2.46 -15.98
C ASN A 52 -5.03 2.76 -17.31
N ARG A 53 -4.36 3.91 -17.41
CA ARG A 53 -3.56 4.27 -18.59
C ARG A 53 -2.51 3.22 -18.91
N ARG A 54 -1.77 2.75 -17.89
CA ARG A 54 -0.72 1.72 -18.07
C ARG A 54 -1.29 0.38 -18.55
N LEU A 55 -2.51 0.04 -18.15
CA LEU A 55 -3.17 -1.24 -18.44
C LEU A 55 -4.12 -1.17 -19.64
N CYS A 56 -4.15 -0.05 -20.38
CA CYS A 56 -5.08 0.19 -21.48
C CYS A 56 -6.56 0.05 -21.05
N ILE A 57 -6.87 0.45 -19.83
CA ILE A 57 -8.23 0.56 -19.31
C ILE A 57 -8.66 2.04 -19.45
N PRO A 58 -9.91 2.35 -19.84
CA PRO A 58 -10.40 3.71 -19.89
C PRO A 58 -10.29 4.42 -18.53
N GLU A 59 -10.00 5.72 -18.55
CA GLU A 59 -9.99 6.52 -17.33
C GLU A 59 -11.41 6.66 -16.77
N ILE A 60 -11.50 6.64 -15.43
CA ILE A 60 -12.76 6.86 -14.71
C ILE A 60 -12.88 8.36 -14.46
N PRO A 61 -14.03 9.01 -14.73
CA PRO A 61 -14.26 10.38 -14.33
C PRO A 61 -14.17 10.57 -12.81
N GLU A 62 -13.65 11.71 -12.36
CA GLU A 62 -13.42 11.98 -10.93
C GLU A 62 -14.70 11.90 -10.11
N ASP A 63 -15.77 12.51 -10.61
CA ASP A 63 -17.08 12.48 -9.98
C ASP A 63 -17.63 11.06 -9.85
N VAL A 64 -17.46 10.20 -10.86
CA VAL A 64 -17.87 8.78 -10.81
C VAL A 64 -17.06 8.02 -9.75
N PHE A 65 -15.75 8.26 -9.66
CA PHE A 65 -14.90 7.59 -8.68
C PHE A 65 -15.18 8.06 -7.26
N ILE A 66 -15.11 9.37 -7.01
CA ILE A 66 -15.23 9.95 -5.66
C ILE A 66 -16.66 9.85 -5.13
N GLU A 67 -17.67 10.29 -5.91
CA GLU A 67 -19.06 10.22 -5.46
C GLU A 67 -19.59 8.79 -5.42
N GLY A 68 -19.09 7.89 -6.27
CA GLY A 68 -19.38 6.46 -6.18
C GLY A 68 -18.91 5.87 -4.84
N ILE A 69 -17.69 6.19 -4.39
CA ILE A 69 -17.17 5.77 -3.08
C ILE A 69 -18.00 6.37 -1.95
N LYS A 70 -18.22 7.70 -1.96
CA LYS A 70 -19.01 8.38 -0.90
C LYS A 70 -20.42 7.80 -0.80
N THR A 71 -21.05 7.56 -1.93
CA THR A 71 -22.42 7.01 -1.96
C THR A 71 -22.49 5.61 -1.33
N VAL A 72 -21.59 4.70 -1.71
CA VAL A 72 -21.58 3.33 -1.15
C VAL A 72 -21.27 3.36 0.35
N VAL A 73 -20.27 4.16 0.77
CA VAL A 73 -19.92 4.33 2.21
C VAL A 73 -21.07 4.96 2.99
N SER A 74 -21.78 5.93 2.42
CA SER A 74 -22.94 6.55 3.07
C SER A 74 -24.12 5.58 3.25
N VAL A 75 -24.39 4.73 2.25
CA VAL A 75 -25.45 3.69 2.32
C VAL A 75 -25.12 2.66 3.41
N ASP A 76 -23.88 2.21 3.47
CA ASP A 76 -23.41 1.18 4.39
C ASP A 76 -22.70 1.76 5.64
N ARG A 77 -23.05 2.98 6.04
CA ARG A 77 -22.40 3.72 7.15
C ARG A 77 -22.41 2.97 8.48
N ASP A 78 -23.41 2.14 8.72
CA ASP A 78 -23.57 1.36 9.94
C ASP A 78 -22.61 0.14 9.97
N TRP A 79 -21.99 -0.21 8.85
CA TRP A 79 -20.95 -1.22 8.75
C TRP A 79 -19.56 -0.71 9.14
N ILE A 80 -19.39 0.61 9.35
CA ILE A 80 -18.11 1.17 9.78
C ILE A 80 -17.88 0.80 11.25
N PRO A 81 -16.90 -0.07 11.56
CA PRO A 81 -16.68 -0.49 12.94
C PRO A 81 -16.07 0.64 13.77
N THR A 82 -16.36 0.63 15.08
CA THR A 82 -15.93 1.69 16.02
C THR A 82 -14.88 1.24 17.04
N LYS A 83 -14.52 -0.04 17.04
CA LYS A 83 -13.45 -0.54 17.93
C LYS A 83 -12.10 0.07 17.52
N PRO A 84 -11.20 0.38 18.48
CA PRO A 84 -9.86 0.83 18.15
C PRO A 84 -9.15 -0.10 17.15
N GLY A 85 -8.41 0.48 16.20
CA GLY A 85 -7.71 -0.27 15.16
C GLY A 85 -8.57 -0.81 14.02
N THR A 86 -9.90 -0.61 14.07
CA THR A 86 -10.82 -1.07 13.02
C THR A 86 -11.20 0.03 12.05
N SER A 87 -11.66 -0.33 10.87
CA SER A 87 -12.11 0.59 9.82
C SER A 87 -12.97 -0.13 8.79
N LEU A 88 -13.62 0.60 7.89
CA LEU A 88 -14.27 0.03 6.73
C LEU A 88 -13.33 0.14 5.52
N TYR A 89 -12.86 -0.99 5.02
CA TYR A 89 -12.04 -1.05 3.83
C TYR A 89 -12.90 -0.82 2.58
N VAL A 90 -12.46 0.09 1.74
CA VAL A 90 -13.12 0.46 0.48
C VAL A 90 -12.28 -0.03 -0.68
N ARG A 91 -12.85 -0.87 -1.55
CA ARG A 91 -12.20 -1.49 -2.70
C ARG A 91 -12.86 -1.05 -4.00
N PRO A 92 -12.45 0.08 -4.60
CA PRO A 92 -12.75 0.38 -5.98
C PRO A 92 -11.93 -0.53 -6.90
N PHE A 93 -12.54 -1.05 -7.98
CA PHE A 93 -11.82 -1.87 -8.94
C PHE A 93 -12.50 -1.88 -10.30
N VAL A 94 -11.72 -2.16 -11.35
CA VAL A 94 -12.18 -2.31 -12.72
C VAL A 94 -11.75 -3.66 -13.24
N ILE A 95 -12.65 -4.36 -13.91
CA ILE A 95 -12.35 -5.61 -14.62
C ILE A 95 -12.73 -5.50 -16.09
N ALA A 96 -11.91 -6.09 -16.96
CA ALA A 96 -12.22 -6.28 -18.39
C ALA A 96 -13.28 -7.37 -18.56
N THR A 97 -14.35 -7.07 -19.27
CA THR A 97 -15.54 -7.94 -19.34
C THR A 97 -15.85 -8.51 -20.74
N ASP A 98 -15.07 -8.20 -21.78
CA ASP A 98 -15.28 -8.81 -23.09
C ASP A 98 -15.15 -10.33 -23.03
N PRO A 99 -16.10 -11.09 -23.62
CA PRO A 99 -16.00 -12.53 -23.79
C PRO A 99 -15.12 -12.87 -25.00
N PHE A 100 -13.80 -12.70 -24.87
CA PHE A 100 -12.87 -12.84 -25.98
C PHE A 100 -11.53 -13.43 -25.54
N LEU A 101 -11.04 -14.46 -26.22
CA LEU A 101 -9.80 -15.17 -25.88
C LEU A 101 -8.56 -14.66 -26.63
N GLY A 102 -8.65 -13.60 -27.41
CA GLY A 102 -7.50 -12.96 -28.05
C GLY A 102 -6.88 -11.86 -27.20
N VAL A 103 -5.56 -11.69 -27.27
CA VAL A 103 -4.84 -10.65 -26.51
C VAL A 103 -4.98 -9.29 -27.17
N ARG A 104 -5.79 -8.43 -26.60
CA ARG A 104 -5.99 -7.02 -26.93
C ARG A 104 -6.59 -6.27 -25.73
N PRO A 105 -6.63 -4.94 -25.72
CA PRO A 105 -7.47 -4.23 -24.75
C PRO A 105 -8.95 -4.63 -24.89
N SER A 106 -9.63 -4.80 -23.77
CA SER A 106 -11.08 -5.07 -23.75
C SER A 106 -11.86 -3.86 -24.29
N TYR A 107 -13.03 -4.11 -24.87
CA TYR A 107 -13.95 -3.04 -25.28
C TYR A 107 -14.98 -2.71 -24.20
N THR A 108 -15.20 -3.63 -23.25
CA THR A 108 -16.15 -3.45 -22.16
C THR A 108 -15.50 -3.68 -20.80
N TYR A 109 -15.88 -2.87 -19.82
CA TYR A 109 -15.37 -2.91 -18.48
C TYR A 109 -16.49 -2.75 -17.45
N LYS A 110 -16.27 -3.26 -16.25
CA LYS A 110 -17.11 -2.94 -15.08
C LYS A 110 -16.24 -2.24 -14.03
N PHE A 111 -16.64 -1.02 -13.65
CA PHE A 111 -16.14 -0.35 -12.46
C PHE A 111 -17.07 -0.63 -11.30
N MET A 112 -16.51 -1.01 -10.17
CA MET A 112 -17.26 -1.40 -8.96
C MET A 112 -16.55 -0.90 -7.71
N VAL A 113 -17.34 -0.67 -6.65
CA VAL A 113 -16.84 -0.38 -5.31
C VAL A 113 -17.49 -1.36 -4.35
N ILE A 114 -16.67 -2.10 -3.60
CA ILE A 114 -17.14 -2.99 -2.52
C ILE A 114 -16.52 -2.59 -1.19
N LEU A 115 -17.20 -2.92 -0.10
CA LEU A 115 -16.82 -2.57 1.25
C LEU A 115 -16.59 -3.81 2.10
N SER A 116 -15.66 -3.74 3.06
CA SER A 116 -15.40 -4.79 4.03
C SER A 116 -14.96 -4.21 5.37
N PRO A 117 -15.65 -4.49 6.49
CA PRO A 117 -15.11 -4.20 7.81
C PRO A 117 -13.79 -4.94 8.03
N VAL A 118 -12.77 -4.24 8.55
CA VAL A 118 -11.45 -4.81 8.80
C VAL A 118 -10.92 -4.42 10.18
N GLY A 119 -10.13 -5.32 10.77
CA GLY A 119 -9.36 -5.10 12.00
C GLY A 119 -7.96 -4.57 11.74
N ALA A 120 -7.09 -4.74 12.74
CA ALA A 120 -5.67 -4.47 12.60
C ALA A 120 -5.04 -5.35 11.51
N TYR A 121 -4.03 -4.83 10.83
CA TYR A 121 -3.35 -5.55 9.75
C TYR A 121 -2.56 -6.76 10.25
N TYR A 122 -1.86 -6.60 11.38
CA TYR A 122 -1.22 -7.70 12.09
C TYR A 122 -1.99 -8.02 13.38
N GLU A 123 -2.05 -9.28 13.76
CA GLU A 123 -2.67 -9.72 15.03
C GLU A 123 -1.93 -9.14 16.25
N SER A 124 -0.61 -8.98 16.14
CA SER A 124 0.26 -8.33 17.15
C SER A 124 0.08 -6.81 17.24
N GLY A 125 -0.75 -6.20 16.40
CA GLY A 125 -0.92 -4.74 16.38
C GLY A 125 0.25 -4.01 15.73
N LEU A 126 0.90 -3.11 16.46
CA LEU A 126 2.04 -2.29 15.98
C LEU A 126 3.42 -2.90 16.32
N ASP A 127 3.49 -4.13 16.84
CA ASP A 127 4.76 -4.76 17.18
C ASP A 127 5.67 -4.86 15.95
N PRO A 128 7.00 -4.64 16.13
CA PRO A 128 7.95 -4.72 15.03
C PRO A 128 8.00 -6.10 14.39
N VAL A 129 7.94 -6.15 13.08
CA VAL A 129 7.94 -7.38 12.29
C VAL A 129 9.34 -7.79 11.83
N LYS A 130 9.50 -9.06 11.48
CA LYS A 130 10.71 -9.61 10.87
C LYS A 130 10.55 -9.70 9.36
N ILE A 131 11.56 -9.26 8.63
CA ILE A 131 11.54 -9.14 7.17
C ILE A 131 12.70 -9.93 6.56
N TRP A 132 12.39 -10.73 5.54
CA TRP A 132 13.38 -11.41 4.71
C TRP A 132 13.69 -10.59 3.47
N ILE A 133 14.96 -10.32 3.18
CA ILE A 133 15.39 -9.70 1.92
C ILE A 133 15.47 -10.81 0.85
N GLU A 134 14.65 -10.69 -0.19
CA GLU A 134 14.52 -11.68 -1.26
C GLU A 134 15.54 -11.44 -2.37
N ASP A 135 16.35 -12.42 -2.66
CA ASP A 135 17.42 -12.37 -3.66
C ASP A 135 17.19 -13.29 -4.88
N GLU A 136 16.18 -14.18 -4.82
CA GLU A 136 15.85 -15.12 -5.90
C GLU A 136 14.74 -14.57 -6.82
N TYR A 137 13.61 -14.21 -6.23
CA TYR A 137 12.43 -13.72 -6.96
C TYR A 137 12.36 -12.19 -6.98
N VAL A 138 11.65 -11.66 -7.97
CA VAL A 138 11.41 -10.22 -8.10
C VAL A 138 9.92 -9.94 -8.17
N ARG A 139 9.47 -8.85 -7.54
CA ARG A 139 8.08 -8.42 -7.57
C ARG A 139 7.71 -7.76 -8.90
N ALA A 140 8.60 -6.93 -9.40
CA ALA A 140 8.40 -6.11 -10.59
C ALA A 140 9.72 -5.71 -11.23
N VAL A 141 9.66 -5.17 -12.46
CA VAL A 141 10.82 -4.61 -13.16
C VAL A 141 10.45 -3.25 -13.73
N LYS A 142 11.44 -2.38 -13.91
CA LYS A 142 11.28 -1.11 -14.62
C LYS A 142 10.79 -1.36 -16.05
N GLY A 143 9.73 -0.63 -16.46
CA GLY A 143 9.06 -0.85 -17.75
C GLY A 143 7.99 -1.94 -17.73
N GLY A 144 7.88 -2.73 -16.65
CA GLY A 144 6.78 -3.63 -16.37
C GLY A 144 5.53 -2.89 -15.87
N ILE A 145 4.76 -3.54 -15.01
CA ILE A 145 3.50 -3.00 -14.44
C ILE A 145 3.61 -2.67 -12.95
N GLY A 146 4.83 -2.62 -12.37
CA GLY A 146 5.05 -2.44 -10.94
C GLY A 146 4.46 -1.18 -10.33
N GLU A 147 4.40 -0.08 -11.11
CA GLU A 147 3.80 1.19 -10.70
C GLU A 147 2.26 1.23 -10.84
N ALA A 148 1.67 0.23 -11.52
CA ALA A 148 0.22 0.08 -11.64
C ALA A 148 -0.32 -0.81 -10.51
N LYS A 149 -1.49 -0.45 -9.98
CA LYS A 149 -2.13 -1.25 -8.94
C LYS A 149 -3.04 -2.31 -9.57
N THR A 150 -2.44 -3.47 -9.87
CA THR A 150 -3.07 -4.59 -10.60
C THR A 150 -2.66 -5.93 -10.01
N GLY A 151 -3.52 -6.94 -10.09
CA GLY A 151 -3.35 -8.26 -9.46
C GLY A 151 -2.09 -9.01 -9.87
N GLY A 152 -1.60 -8.79 -11.09
CA GLY A 152 -0.36 -9.40 -11.58
C GLY A 152 0.84 -9.16 -10.67
N ASN A 153 0.98 -7.95 -10.11
CA ASN A 153 2.05 -7.61 -9.16
C ASN A 153 1.90 -8.35 -7.82
N TYR A 154 0.67 -8.67 -7.42
CA TYR A 154 0.39 -9.33 -6.14
C TYR A 154 0.56 -10.84 -6.25
N VAL A 155 0.12 -11.46 -7.33
CA VAL A 155 0.33 -12.89 -7.53
C VAL A 155 1.81 -13.24 -7.68
N ALA A 156 2.60 -12.35 -8.28
CA ALA A 156 4.06 -12.52 -8.40
C ALA A 156 4.78 -12.59 -7.04
N SER A 157 4.19 -12.04 -5.98
CA SER A 157 4.78 -12.03 -4.64
C SER A 157 4.50 -13.27 -3.80
N LEU A 158 3.53 -14.13 -4.20
CA LEU A 158 2.99 -15.17 -3.33
C LEU A 158 4.01 -16.25 -2.96
N ALA A 159 4.82 -16.71 -3.93
CA ALA A 159 5.80 -17.77 -3.68
C ALA A 159 6.83 -17.38 -2.61
N SER A 160 7.39 -16.18 -2.73
CA SER A 160 8.34 -15.65 -1.75
C SER A 160 7.70 -15.37 -0.39
N GLN A 161 6.45 -14.90 -0.37
CA GLN A 161 5.73 -14.66 0.88
C GLN A 161 5.48 -15.96 1.65
N VAL A 162 5.10 -17.04 0.96
CA VAL A 162 4.93 -18.38 1.58
C VAL A 162 6.25 -18.85 2.14
N LYS A 163 7.34 -18.81 1.34
CA LYS A 163 8.68 -19.21 1.79
C LYS A 163 9.13 -18.42 3.04
N ALA A 164 8.96 -17.10 3.02
CA ALA A 164 9.33 -16.25 4.16
C ALA A 164 8.50 -16.57 5.41
N HIS A 165 7.20 -16.82 5.24
CA HIS A 165 6.31 -17.18 6.35
C HIS A 165 6.70 -18.52 6.98
N ASP A 166 7.03 -19.52 6.18
CA ASP A 166 7.48 -20.85 6.66
C ASP A 166 8.80 -20.75 7.45
N GLU A 167 9.63 -19.73 7.16
CA GLU A 167 10.87 -19.42 7.88
C GLU A 167 10.66 -18.43 9.06
N GLY A 168 9.41 -18.07 9.38
CA GLY A 168 9.06 -17.20 10.51
C GLY A 168 9.21 -15.70 10.26
N TYR A 169 9.22 -15.27 9.00
CA TYR A 169 9.24 -13.86 8.59
C TYR A 169 7.84 -13.39 8.15
N SER A 170 7.49 -12.16 8.52
CA SER A 170 6.16 -11.61 8.24
C SER A 170 5.99 -11.13 6.81
N GLN A 171 7.07 -10.64 6.19
CA GLN A 171 7.08 -10.06 4.85
C GLN A 171 8.44 -10.24 4.18
N VAL A 172 8.45 -9.96 2.87
CA VAL A 172 9.62 -9.98 2.00
C VAL A 172 10.01 -8.55 1.63
N LEU A 173 11.30 -8.20 1.72
CA LEU A 173 11.85 -6.96 1.17
C LEU A 173 12.39 -7.26 -0.24
N TRP A 174 11.85 -6.58 -1.23
CA TRP A 174 12.13 -6.82 -2.64
C TRP A 174 13.33 -6.03 -3.13
N LEU A 175 14.15 -6.69 -3.94
CA LEU A 175 15.23 -6.08 -4.70
C LEU A 175 14.79 -5.83 -6.15
N ASP A 176 15.46 -4.90 -6.83
CA ASP A 176 15.19 -4.55 -8.21
C ASP A 176 15.40 -5.74 -9.16
N GLY A 177 14.55 -5.83 -10.19
CA GLY A 177 14.53 -6.97 -11.10
C GLY A 177 15.68 -7.01 -12.12
N VAL A 178 16.57 -6.01 -12.15
CA VAL A 178 17.71 -5.95 -13.11
C VAL A 178 19.03 -6.35 -12.45
N HIS A 179 19.34 -5.72 -11.32
CA HIS A 179 20.62 -5.90 -10.64
C HIS A 179 20.50 -6.80 -9.40
N ARG A 180 19.29 -6.98 -8.87
CA ARG A 180 19.00 -7.67 -7.60
C ARG A 180 19.83 -7.09 -6.44
N ARG A 181 19.92 -5.78 -6.42
CA ARG A 181 20.79 -5.04 -5.53
C ARG A 181 20.11 -3.87 -4.84
N TYR A 182 19.16 -3.21 -5.54
CA TYR A 182 18.53 -2.01 -5.04
C TYR A 182 17.19 -2.32 -4.41
N ILE A 183 16.97 -1.78 -3.22
CA ILE A 183 15.73 -1.95 -2.47
C ILE A 183 14.57 -1.29 -3.23
N GLU A 184 13.41 -1.96 -3.24
CA GLU A 184 12.19 -1.44 -3.85
C GLU A 184 11.03 -1.32 -2.86
N GLU A 185 10.43 -2.42 -2.45
CA GLU A 185 9.24 -2.46 -1.59
C GLU A 185 9.34 -3.58 -0.55
N VAL A 186 8.54 -3.51 0.52
CA VAL A 186 8.39 -4.58 1.50
C VAL A 186 6.99 -5.17 1.45
N GLY A 187 6.88 -6.46 1.05
CA GLY A 187 5.59 -7.08 0.79
C GLY A 187 4.80 -6.31 -0.27
N ALA A 188 3.67 -5.73 0.12
CA ALA A 188 2.83 -4.83 -0.69
C ALA A 188 2.86 -3.38 -0.18
N MET A 189 3.94 -2.96 0.49
CA MET A 189 4.12 -1.66 1.12
C MET A 189 5.39 -0.99 0.61
N ASN A 190 5.44 0.36 0.64
CA ASN A 190 6.68 1.09 0.49
C ASN A 190 7.53 0.95 1.76
N ILE A 191 8.85 1.12 1.65
CA ILE A 191 9.80 0.97 2.76
C ILE A 191 10.53 2.28 3.04
N PHE A 192 10.84 2.52 4.28
CA PHE A 192 11.62 3.65 4.79
C PHE A 192 12.69 3.17 5.77
N PHE A 193 13.83 3.84 5.76
CA PHE A 193 14.93 3.65 6.67
C PHE A 193 15.31 4.98 7.28
N LYS A 194 15.48 5.07 8.59
CA LYS A 194 16.08 6.24 9.25
C LYS A 194 17.54 5.91 9.55
N ILE A 195 18.44 6.58 8.83
CA ILE A 195 19.88 6.33 8.87
C ILE A 195 20.58 7.65 9.22
N ASN A 196 21.30 7.69 10.34
CA ASN A 196 21.99 8.89 10.84
C ASN A 196 21.09 10.14 10.85
N GLY A 197 19.86 10.00 11.37
CA GLY A 197 18.87 11.07 11.46
C GLY A 197 18.15 11.44 10.17
N THR A 198 18.53 10.85 9.01
CA THR A 198 17.90 11.08 7.70
C THR A 198 16.96 9.94 7.35
N VAL A 199 15.75 10.27 6.94
CA VAL A 199 14.77 9.30 6.43
C VAL A 199 15.07 9.04 4.95
N VAL A 200 15.34 7.79 4.59
CA VAL A 200 15.63 7.36 3.23
C VAL A 200 14.53 6.43 2.74
N THR A 201 14.05 6.64 1.52
CA THR A 201 13.10 5.73 0.86
C THR A 201 13.50 5.56 -0.60
N PRO A 202 13.28 4.37 -1.19
CA PRO A 202 13.52 4.17 -2.62
C PRO A 202 12.80 5.19 -3.49
N GLU A 203 13.52 5.77 -4.48
CA GLU A 203 12.94 6.65 -5.47
C GLU A 203 11.95 5.90 -6.36
N LEU A 204 10.91 6.59 -6.83
CA LEU A 204 9.94 6.02 -7.77
C LEU A 204 10.59 5.91 -9.16
N ASN A 205 10.86 4.68 -9.59
CA ASN A 205 11.64 4.37 -10.80
C ASN A 205 10.82 3.68 -11.90
N GLY A 206 9.50 3.49 -11.69
CA GLY A 206 8.59 2.80 -12.62
C GLY A 206 8.33 1.32 -12.27
N SER A 207 8.99 0.75 -11.24
CA SER A 207 8.66 -0.58 -10.67
C SER A 207 7.99 -0.50 -9.31
N ILE A 208 8.07 0.64 -8.62
CA ILE A 208 7.56 0.88 -7.28
C ILE A 208 6.20 1.57 -7.35
N LEU A 209 5.23 1.07 -6.57
CA LEU A 209 3.92 1.70 -6.49
C LEU A 209 4.02 3.04 -5.72
N PRO A 210 3.54 4.17 -6.28
CA PRO A 210 3.49 5.44 -5.57
C PRO A 210 2.42 5.41 -4.48
N GLY A 211 2.84 5.07 -3.25
CA GLY A 211 1.95 4.91 -2.11
C GLY A 211 1.40 6.23 -1.59
N VAL A 212 0.09 6.29 -1.29
CA VAL A 212 -0.54 7.48 -0.68
C VAL A 212 0.02 7.69 0.73
N THR A 213 0.20 6.61 1.50
CA THR A 213 0.83 6.70 2.83
C THR A 213 2.31 7.09 2.72
N ARG A 214 3.05 6.58 1.71
CA ARG A 214 4.44 7.01 1.43
C ARG A 214 4.52 8.53 1.23
N ASP A 215 3.70 9.07 0.36
CA ASP A 215 3.66 10.51 0.09
C ASP A 215 3.28 11.32 1.35
N SER A 216 2.37 10.79 2.17
CA SER A 216 1.98 11.41 3.44
C SER A 216 3.13 11.43 4.46
N VAL A 217 3.88 10.33 4.58
CA VAL A 217 5.08 10.25 5.44
C VAL A 217 6.13 11.27 5.01
N ILE A 218 6.43 11.37 3.73
CA ILE A 218 7.39 12.35 3.19
C ILE A 218 6.94 13.77 3.51
N ALA A 219 5.66 14.09 3.31
CA ALA A 219 5.11 15.40 3.59
C ALA A 219 5.21 15.77 5.08
N LEU A 220 4.85 14.83 5.98
CA LEU A 220 4.94 15.05 7.43
C LEU A 220 6.39 15.21 7.90
N CYS A 221 7.31 14.37 7.44
CA CYS A 221 8.73 14.50 7.78
C CYS A 221 9.27 15.87 7.35
N ARG A 222 8.98 16.32 6.14
CA ARG A 222 9.37 17.66 5.66
C ARG A 222 8.77 18.77 6.51
N GLN A 223 7.48 18.66 6.86
CA GLN A 223 6.82 19.62 7.75
C GLN A 223 7.46 19.70 9.14
N TRP A 224 7.96 18.59 9.65
CA TRP A 224 8.65 18.52 10.97
C TRP A 224 10.14 18.87 10.91
N GLY A 225 10.66 19.20 9.72
CA GLY A 225 12.11 19.47 9.55
C GLY A 225 12.99 18.23 9.63
N VAL A 226 12.41 17.04 9.51
CA VAL A 226 13.16 15.78 9.43
C VAL A 226 13.67 15.62 7.99
N PRO A 227 15.01 15.48 7.77
CA PRO A 227 15.56 15.29 6.43
C PRO A 227 14.99 14.03 5.76
N VAL A 228 14.59 14.15 4.48
CA VAL A 228 14.09 13.03 3.68
C VAL A 228 14.81 12.98 2.35
N GLU A 229 15.34 11.81 2.02
CA GLU A 229 15.96 11.50 0.75
C GLU A 229 15.17 10.41 0.00
N GLU A 230 14.74 10.73 -1.21
CA GLU A 230 14.21 9.77 -2.18
C GLU A 230 15.35 9.39 -3.11
N LYS A 231 15.96 8.20 -2.92
CA LYS A 231 17.12 7.76 -3.69
C LYS A 231 17.13 6.26 -3.93
N ARG A 232 17.95 5.81 -4.87
CA ARG A 232 18.30 4.39 -4.94
C ARG A 232 19.17 4.06 -3.73
N ILE A 233 18.82 3.02 -3.01
CA ILE A 233 19.61 2.49 -1.90
C ILE A 233 19.89 1.01 -2.17
N SER A 234 21.14 0.59 -2.03
CA SER A 234 21.52 -0.79 -2.25
C SER A 234 21.31 -1.65 -1.00
N VAL A 235 21.24 -2.96 -1.19
CA VAL A 235 21.14 -3.92 -0.07
C VAL A 235 22.40 -3.84 0.80
N GLU A 236 23.57 -3.63 0.20
CA GLU A 236 24.83 -3.47 0.94
C GLU A 236 24.85 -2.21 1.82
N GLU A 237 24.28 -1.08 1.34
CA GLU A 237 24.11 0.12 2.16
C GLU A 237 23.18 -0.12 3.34
N VAL A 238 22.07 -0.86 3.11
CA VAL A 238 21.10 -1.22 4.16
C VAL A 238 21.74 -2.14 5.20
N VAL A 239 22.44 -3.18 4.77
CA VAL A 239 23.15 -4.12 5.65
C VAL A 239 24.23 -3.38 6.47
N ALA A 240 25.08 -2.61 5.82
CA ALA A 240 26.14 -1.84 6.50
C ALA A 240 25.57 -0.84 7.52
N ALA A 241 24.47 -0.16 7.20
CA ALA A 241 23.82 0.76 8.11
C ALA A 241 23.21 0.03 9.33
N ALA A 242 22.65 -1.15 9.12
CA ALA A 242 22.11 -1.98 10.21
C ALA A 242 23.21 -2.53 11.11
N GLU A 243 24.26 -3.12 10.53
CA GLU A 243 25.39 -3.71 11.28
C GLU A 243 26.20 -2.68 12.07
N SER A 244 26.38 -1.48 11.52
CA SER A 244 27.08 -0.39 12.23
C SER A 244 26.25 0.32 13.30
N GLY A 245 24.93 0.03 13.38
CA GLY A 245 24.00 0.76 14.25
C GLY A 245 23.62 2.15 13.74
N ALA A 246 24.02 2.51 12.52
CA ALA A 246 23.62 3.78 11.88
C ALA A 246 22.13 3.78 11.47
N MET A 247 21.53 2.61 11.26
CA MET A 247 20.09 2.46 11.03
C MET A 247 19.34 2.50 12.34
N GLU A 248 18.68 3.61 12.60
CA GLU A 248 17.94 3.86 13.84
C GLU A 248 16.54 3.23 13.80
N GLU A 249 15.84 3.35 12.65
CA GLU A 249 14.48 2.88 12.46
C GLU A 249 14.30 2.34 11.05
N CYS A 250 13.39 1.36 10.89
CA CYS A 250 12.95 0.85 9.62
C CYS A 250 11.44 0.59 9.68
N PHE A 251 10.69 0.97 8.66
CA PHE A 251 9.23 0.76 8.63
C PHE A 251 8.66 0.69 7.23
N GLY A 252 7.66 -0.16 7.06
CA GLY A 252 6.81 -0.22 5.87
C GLY A 252 5.64 0.75 5.95
N THR A 253 5.09 1.18 4.80
CA THR A 253 3.91 2.06 4.75
C THR A 253 2.90 1.59 3.71
N GLY A 254 1.61 1.54 4.10
CA GLY A 254 0.53 1.17 3.20
C GLY A 254 -0.85 1.43 3.81
N THR A 255 -1.90 1.37 2.99
CA THR A 255 -3.27 1.63 3.46
C THR A 255 -3.71 0.65 4.56
N ALA A 256 -3.33 -0.62 4.47
CA ALA A 256 -3.77 -1.65 5.41
C ALA A 256 -3.11 -1.47 6.78
N ALA A 257 -1.78 -1.43 6.82
CA ALA A 257 -0.98 -1.32 8.05
C ALA A 257 -0.84 0.12 8.56
N VAL A 258 -1.02 1.12 7.70
CA VAL A 258 -0.64 2.53 7.89
C VAL A 258 0.89 2.64 7.98
N ILE A 259 1.46 2.30 9.13
CA ILE A 259 2.89 2.13 9.38
C ILE A 259 3.12 0.72 9.94
N SER A 260 4.15 0.04 9.47
CA SER A 260 4.56 -1.29 9.94
C SER A 260 6.02 -1.24 10.39
N PRO A 261 6.31 -1.16 11.70
CA PRO A 261 7.67 -1.15 12.21
C PRO A 261 8.41 -2.43 11.84
N VAL A 262 9.70 -2.34 11.53
CA VAL A 262 10.58 -3.48 11.25
C VAL A 262 11.65 -3.57 12.34
N GLY A 263 11.65 -4.68 13.07
CA GLY A 263 12.61 -4.94 14.16
C GLY A 263 13.79 -5.83 13.76
N GLU A 264 13.64 -6.62 12.67
CA GLU A 264 14.69 -7.50 12.19
C GLU A 264 14.67 -7.55 10.66
N LEU A 265 15.85 -7.48 10.04
CA LEU A 265 16.09 -7.81 8.65
C LEU A 265 16.96 -9.04 8.56
N ARG A 266 16.66 -9.95 7.60
CA ARG A 266 17.56 -11.06 7.23
C ARG A 266 17.96 -10.92 5.77
N TYR A 267 19.25 -11.01 5.52
CA TYR A 267 19.83 -11.11 4.18
C TYR A 267 20.85 -12.22 4.16
N GLU A 268 20.63 -13.22 3.29
CA GLU A 268 21.42 -14.46 3.29
C GLU A 268 21.46 -15.11 4.69
N GLU A 269 22.66 -15.28 5.27
CA GLU A 269 22.85 -15.82 6.63
C GLU A 269 22.88 -14.73 7.73
N SER A 270 22.93 -13.43 7.32
CA SER A 270 23.02 -12.33 8.26
C SER A 270 21.65 -11.93 8.79
N ARG A 271 21.54 -11.79 10.13
CA ARG A 271 20.35 -11.26 10.82
C ARG A 271 20.73 -9.96 11.51
N MET A 272 19.97 -8.91 11.22
CA MET A 272 20.23 -7.57 11.71
C MET A 272 19.04 -7.09 12.53
N THR A 273 19.28 -6.79 13.80
CA THR A 273 18.27 -6.15 14.67
C THR A 273 18.29 -4.65 14.49
N ILE A 274 17.14 -4.04 14.25
CA ILE A 274 16.98 -2.61 14.04
C ILE A 274 16.41 -1.99 15.32
N GLY A 275 17.03 -0.89 15.79
CA GLY A 275 16.51 -0.14 16.96
C GLY A 275 16.33 -0.99 18.22
N GLY A 276 17.16 -2.03 18.40
CA GLY A 276 16.99 -2.97 19.51
C GLY A 276 15.77 -3.88 19.42
N GLY A 277 15.09 -3.94 18.27
CA GLY A 277 13.84 -4.68 18.07
C GLY A 277 12.60 -3.93 18.53
N GLU A 278 12.74 -2.66 18.92
CA GLU A 278 11.68 -1.82 19.45
C GLU A 278 11.14 -0.85 18.37
N ILE A 279 9.97 -0.25 18.63
CA ILE A 279 9.39 0.78 17.77
C ILE A 279 10.18 2.08 17.94
N GLY A 280 10.66 2.66 16.84
CA GLY A 280 11.35 3.94 16.88
C GLY A 280 10.42 5.12 17.12
N GLU A 281 10.95 6.21 17.69
CA GLU A 281 10.18 7.42 18.02
C GLU A 281 9.51 8.06 16.82
N LEU A 282 10.20 8.14 15.67
CA LEU A 282 9.65 8.71 14.45
C LEU A 282 8.55 7.81 13.88
N THR A 283 8.77 6.49 13.87
CA THR A 283 7.81 5.49 13.45
C THR A 283 6.51 5.60 14.24
N GLN A 284 6.60 5.67 15.57
CA GLN A 284 5.44 5.84 16.47
C GLN A 284 4.73 7.18 16.20
N LYS A 285 5.49 8.28 16.10
CA LYS A 285 4.93 9.61 15.82
C LYS A 285 4.20 9.67 14.50
N LEU A 286 4.73 9.04 13.45
CA LEU A 286 4.08 8.95 12.14
C LEU A 286 2.77 8.17 12.21
N TYR A 287 2.78 7.02 12.89
CA TYR A 287 1.60 6.20 13.09
C TYR A 287 0.50 6.98 13.82
N ASP A 288 0.82 7.58 14.96
CA ASP A 288 -0.14 8.34 15.77
C ASP A 288 -0.70 9.55 15.00
N THR A 289 0.17 10.24 14.25
CA THR A 289 -0.26 11.41 13.47
C THR A 289 -1.20 11.00 12.34
N ILE A 290 -0.82 10.02 11.52
CA ILE A 290 -1.64 9.60 10.38
C ILE A 290 -2.96 9.00 10.85
N THR A 291 -2.94 8.13 11.86
CA THR A 291 -4.17 7.56 12.43
C THR A 291 -5.04 8.61 13.11
N GLY A 292 -4.42 9.58 13.79
CA GLY A 292 -5.11 10.73 14.37
C GLY A 292 -5.86 11.56 13.33
N ILE A 293 -5.23 11.83 12.17
CA ILE A 293 -5.87 12.53 11.04
C ILE A 293 -7.00 11.67 10.44
N GLN A 294 -6.76 10.38 10.22
CA GLN A 294 -7.75 9.45 9.66
C GLN A 294 -9.01 9.35 10.52
N LEU A 295 -8.85 9.38 11.84
CA LEU A 295 -9.94 9.32 12.82
C LEU A 295 -10.54 10.68 13.17
N GLY A 296 -10.03 11.77 12.60
CA GLY A 296 -10.49 13.12 12.87
C GLY A 296 -10.16 13.64 14.28
N ARG A 297 -9.19 13.02 14.96
CA ARG A 297 -8.70 13.42 16.30
C ARG A 297 -7.74 14.61 16.24
N GLN A 298 -7.14 14.83 15.08
CA GLN A 298 -6.29 16.00 14.82
C GLN A 298 -6.44 16.46 13.36
N GLU A 299 -6.15 17.72 13.14
CA GLU A 299 -6.14 18.28 11.80
C GLU A 299 -4.88 17.85 11.04
N GLY A 300 -5.06 17.50 9.78
CA GLY A 300 -3.97 17.24 8.85
C GLY A 300 -3.78 18.41 7.86
N PRO A 301 -2.81 18.30 6.96
CA PRO A 301 -2.71 19.21 5.82
C PRO A 301 -4.03 19.32 5.07
N ALA A 302 -4.29 20.48 4.46
CA ALA A 302 -5.53 20.75 3.74
C ALA A 302 -5.83 19.65 2.69
N GLY A 303 -7.08 19.17 2.67
CA GLY A 303 -7.55 18.14 1.73
C GLY A 303 -7.23 16.71 2.12
N TRP A 304 -6.51 16.44 3.23
CA TRP A 304 -6.19 15.08 3.64
C TRP A 304 -7.40 14.33 4.21
N SER A 305 -8.28 15.00 4.91
CA SER A 305 -9.53 14.42 5.42
C SER A 305 -10.71 14.91 4.58
N VAL A 306 -11.46 13.98 4.01
CA VAL A 306 -12.65 14.27 3.20
C VAL A 306 -13.86 13.65 3.88
N GLU A 307 -14.83 14.47 4.24
CA GLU A 307 -16.08 14.03 4.87
C GLU A 307 -17.03 13.39 3.86
N VAL A 308 -17.61 12.27 4.23
CA VAL A 308 -18.73 11.60 3.54
C VAL A 308 -20.03 12.10 4.17
N ARG A 309 -20.82 12.81 3.39
CA ARG A 309 -22.12 13.37 3.81
C ARG A 309 -23.27 12.50 3.38
#